data_9ccd6c77969e430e8c875afba70df2ff
#
_entry.id   9ccd6c77969e430e8c875afba70df2ff
#
_cell.length_a   1.000
_cell.length_b   1.000
_cell.length_c   1.000
_cell.angle_alpha   90.00
_cell.angle_beta   90.00
_cell.angle_gamma   90.00
#
_symmetry.space_group_name_H-M   'P 1'
#
loop_
_entity.id
_entity.type
_entity.pdbx_description
1 polymer ?
#
loop_
_entity_poly.entity_id
_entity_poly.type
_entity_poly.pdbx_seq_one_letter_code
_entity_poly.pdbx_strand_id
1 'polypeptide(L)'
;MQIKVLGSAAGGGFPQWNCNCANCQGVRNGTMKTSARTQSSIAVSDDGKNWVLCNVSPDICHQLLASPELHNPEVLRGTGIGAIILTDSQIDHSAGLLNLREGCPHHVWCTPEVHDDLCTGFPVFPMLSH
;
A
#
# COMPACT_ATOMS: atom_id res chain seq x y z
N MET A 1 18.10 4.40 9.54
CA MET A 1 16.72 4.57 8.97
C MET A 1 16.77 4.26 7.48
N GLN A 2 15.87 3.41 7.01
CA GLN A 2 15.71 3.03 5.61
C GLN A 2 14.31 3.44 5.16
N ILE A 3 14.17 3.89 3.92
CA ILE A 3 12.88 4.23 3.31
C ILE A 3 12.79 3.47 1.99
N LYS A 4 11.73 2.68 1.82
CA LYS A 4 11.39 1.99 0.59
C LYS A 4 10.17 2.64 -0.03
N VAL A 5 10.31 3.14 -1.26
CA VAL A 5 9.16 3.60 -2.05
C VAL A 5 8.52 2.36 -2.68
N LEU A 6 7.29 2.03 -2.28
CA LEU A 6 6.54 0.90 -2.80
C LEU A 6 5.75 1.29 -4.06
N GLY A 7 5.26 2.52 -4.09
CA GLY A 7 4.59 3.11 -5.22
C GLY A 7 4.63 4.63 -5.17
N SER A 8 4.53 5.29 -6.31
CA SER A 8 4.67 6.74 -6.44
C SER A 8 3.69 7.37 -7.44
N ALA A 9 2.66 6.66 -7.84
CA ALA A 9 1.58 7.20 -8.66
C ALA A 9 0.39 7.63 -7.79
N ALA A 10 -0.44 8.50 -8.32
CA ALA A 10 -1.77 8.82 -7.75
C ALA A 10 -2.73 7.64 -7.89
N GLY A 11 -3.93 7.76 -7.37
CA GLY A 11 -4.98 6.76 -7.47
C GLY A 11 -5.17 6.25 -8.90
N GLY A 12 -5.23 4.92 -9.06
CA GLY A 12 -5.29 4.24 -10.35
C GLY A 12 -3.93 3.86 -10.96
N GLY A 13 -2.80 4.29 -10.37
CA GLY A 13 -1.46 3.94 -10.83
C GLY A 13 -1.00 4.68 -12.09
N PHE A 14 0.18 4.32 -12.59
CA PHE A 14 0.69 4.83 -13.87
C PHE A 14 1.33 3.69 -14.68
N PRO A 15 0.94 3.41 -15.93
CA PRO A 15 -0.19 4.06 -16.64
C PRO A 15 -1.53 3.77 -15.96
N GLN A 16 -2.41 4.77 -15.87
CA GLN A 16 -3.74 4.57 -15.29
C GLN A 16 -4.59 3.69 -16.22
N TRP A 17 -5.30 2.73 -15.64
CA TRP A 17 -5.99 1.67 -16.37
C TRP A 17 -6.99 2.16 -17.45
N ASN A 18 -7.65 3.29 -17.22
CA ASN A 18 -8.65 3.89 -18.11
C ASN A 18 -8.15 5.17 -18.82
N CYS A 19 -6.86 5.52 -18.71
CA CYS A 19 -6.32 6.75 -19.30
C CYS A 19 -5.66 6.46 -20.66
N ASN A 20 -6.03 7.20 -21.68
CA ASN A 20 -5.48 7.12 -23.03
C ASN A 20 -4.66 8.36 -23.44
N CYS A 21 -4.19 9.15 -22.46
CA CYS A 21 -3.27 10.25 -22.76
C CYS A 21 -1.93 9.73 -23.34
N ALA A 22 -1.18 10.61 -23.99
CA ALA A 22 0.06 10.26 -24.65
C ALA A 22 1.05 9.53 -23.72
N ASN A 23 1.13 9.95 -22.45
CA ASN A 23 2.02 9.32 -21.46
C ASN A 23 1.60 7.89 -21.13
N CYS A 24 0.31 7.67 -20.81
CA CYS A 24 -0.20 6.35 -20.47
C CYS A 24 -0.13 5.39 -21.66
N GLN A 25 -0.47 5.86 -22.85
CA GLN A 25 -0.32 5.09 -24.09
C GLN A 25 1.15 4.78 -24.38
N GLY A 26 2.03 5.77 -24.25
CA GLY A 26 3.47 5.60 -24.49
C GLY A 26 4.12 4.54 -23.61
N VAL A 27 3.70 4.45 -22.33
CA VAL A 27 4.14 3.38 -21.44
C VAL A 27 3.61 2.02 -21.88
N ARG A 28 2.30 1.91 -22.18
CA ARG A 28 1.69 0.64 -22.62
C ARG A 28 2.29 0.12 -23.92
N ASN A 29 2.60 1.01 -24.83
CA ASN A 29 3.14 0.67 -26.15
C ASN A 29 4.68 0.56 -26.18
N GLY A 30 5.35 0.84 -25.06
CA GLY A 30 6.82 0.80 -24.98
C GLY A 30 7.52 1.93 -25.74
N THR A 31 6.80 2.98 -26.19
CA THR A 31 7.37 4.12 -26.89
C THR A 31 7.93 5.20 -25.96
N MET A 32 7.61 5.12 -24.67
CA MET A 32 8.14 6.01 -23.64
C MET A 32 9.11 5.25 -22.74
N LYS A 33 10.33 5.81 -22.56
CA LYS A 33 11.34 5.24 -21.66
C LYS A 33 11.04 5.60 -20.21
N THR A 34 10.07 4.91 -19.62
CA THR A 34 9.74 5.01 -18.19
C THR A 34 9.10 3.71 -17.72
N SER A 35 9.15 3.46 -16.41
CA SER A 35 8.51 2.30 -15.80
C SER A 35 7.10 2.63 -15.32
N ALA A 36 6.23 1.63 -15.32
CA ALA A 36 4.95 1.67 -14.62
C ALA A 36 5.19 1.88 -13.12
N ARG A 37 4.24 2.55 -12.46
CA ARG A 37 4.27 2.84 -11.02
C ARG A 37 2.94 2.51 -10.39
N THR A 38 3.00 1.83 -9.27
CA THR A 38 1.84 1.55 -8.42
C THR A 38 1.46 2.79 -7.62
N GLN A 39 0.28 2.75 -7.01
CA GLN A 39 -0.27 3.84 -6.20
C GLN A 39 0.62 4.12 -4.99
N SER A 40 0.60 5.37 -4.51
CA SER A 40 1.50 5.91 -3.50
C SER A 40 1.49 5.11 -2.20
N SER A 41 2.64 4.63 -1.79
CA SER A 41 2.90 4.01 -0.49
C SER A 41 4.41 3.95 -0.24
N ILE A 42 4.82 4.07 1.02
CA ILE A 42 6.21 3.87 1.43
C ILE A 42 6.27 2.92 2.64
N ALA A 43 7.39 2.25 2.80
CA ALA A 43 7.74 1.53 4.00
C ALA A 43 8.99 2.16 4.64
N VAL A 44 9.00 2.26 5.96
CA VAL A 44 10.09 2.84 6.73
C VAL A 44 10.57 1.83 7.76
N SER A 45 11.89 1.70 7.93
CA SER A 45 12.50 0.84 8.94
C SER A 45 13.76 1.49 9.49
N ASP A 46 14.11 1.20 10.73
CA ASP A 46 15.40 1.57 11.32
C ASP A 46 16.43 0.43 11.24
N ASP A 47 15.97 -0.81 11.29
CA ASP A 47 16.80 -2.02 11.34
C ASP A 47 16.79 -2.86 10.03
N GLY A 48 15.92 -2.54 9.09
CA GLY A 48 15.74 -3.28 7.83
C GLY A 48 14.96 -4.60 7.96
N LYS A 49 14.39 -4.87 9.15
CA LYS A 49 13.61 -6.09 9.43
C LYS A 49 12.19 -5.78 9.85
N ASN A 50 12.03 -4.77 10.70
CA ASN A 50 10.73 -4.30 11.18
C ASN A 50 10.34 -3.04 10.40
N TRP A 51 9.23 -3.10 9.69
CA TRP A 51 8.79 -2.05 8.79
C TRP A 51 7.48 -1.43 9.24
N VAL A 52 7.35 -0.15 9.04
CA VAL A 52 6.12 0.62 9.18
C VAL A 52 5.67 1.04 7.79
N LEU A 53 4.45 0.66 7.39
CA LEU A 53 3.85 1.16 6.15
C LEU A 53 3.23 2.55 6.40
N CYS A 54 3.46 3.46 5.48
CA CYS A 54 2.72 4.73 5.40
C CYS A 54 1.78 4.65 4.20
N ASN A 55 0.50 4.56 4.49
CA ASN A 55 -0.61 4.26 3.58
C ASN A 55 -0.55 2.84 2.98
N VAL A 56 -1.71 2.30 2.67
CA VAL A 56 -1.85 0.94 2.12
C VAL A 56 -2.77 1.02 0.90
N SER A 57 -2.16 1.09 -0.27
CA SER A 57 -2.89 1.19 -1.54
C SER A 57 -3.54 -0.15 -1.94
N PRO A 58 -4.52 -0.15 -2.84
CA PRO A 58 -5.05 -1.39 -3.45
C PRO A 58 -3.98 -2.27 -4.10
N ASP A 59 -2.83 -1.69 -4.47
CA ASP A 59 -1.71 -2.40 -5.10
C ASP A 59 -0.80 -3.12 -4.09
N ILE A 60 -1.12 -3.11 -2.79
CA ILE A 60 -0.22 -3.57 -1.71
C ILE A 60 0.31 -4.98 -1.93
N CYS A 61 -0.50 -5.92 -2.40
CA CYS A 61 -0.04 -7.29 -2.65
C CYS A 61 1.07 -7.33 -3.70
N HIS A 62 0.91 -6.55 -4.79
CA HIS A 62 1.93 -6.44 -5.82
C HIS A 62 3.19 -5.73 -5.29
N GLN A 63 3.02 -4.69 -4.50
CA GLN A 63 4.12 -3.93 -3.88
C GLN A 63 4.94 -4.81 -2.93
N LEU A 64 4.28 -5.64 -2.12
CA LEU A 64 4.95 -6.57 -1.21
C LEU A 64 5.69 -7.67 -1.98
N LEU A 65 5.08 -8.26 -3.00
CA LEU A 65 5.74 -9.26 -3.84
C LEU A 65 7.00 -8.72 -4.53
N ALA A 66 7.00 -7.44 -4.90
CA ALA A 66 8.15 -6.76 -5.49
C ALA A 66 9.20 -6.29 -4.45
N SER A 67 8.95 -6.48 -3.15
CA SER A 67 9.77 -5.98 -2.05
C SER A 67 10.12 -7.10 -1.05
N PRO A 68 11.04 -8.01 -1.42
CA PRO A 68 11.38 -9.18 -0.60
C PRO A 68 11.91 -8.81 0.79
N GLU A 69 12.48 -7.63 0.98
CA GLU A 69 12.96 -7.12 2.26
C GLU A 69 11.85 -6.91 3.31
N LEU A 70 10.58 -6.82 2.88
CA LEU A 70 9.42 -6.70 3.76
C LEU A 70 8.85 -8.08 4.17
N HIS A 71 9.40 -9.15 3.67
CA HIS A 71 9.00 -10.51 4.06
C HIS A 71 9.73 -10.94 5.32
N ASN A 72 9.09 -11.80 6.12
CA ASN A 72 9.75 -12.48 7.22
C ASN A 72 9.96 -13.96 6.86
N PRO A 73 11.17 -14.36 6.46
CA PRO A 73 11.44 -15.73 6.04
C PRO A 73 11.48 -16.75 7.19
N GLU A 74 11.47 -16.28 8.45
CA GLU A 74 11.57 -17.15 9.63
C GLU A 74 10.24 -17.81 10.01
N VAL A 75 9.13 -17.36 9.38
CA VAL A 75 7.79 -17.88 9.67
C VAL A 75 7.10 -18.36 8.40
N LEU A 76 6.28 -19.40 8.52
CA LEU A 76 5.54 -19.98 7.39
C LEU A 76 4.59 -18.96 6.75
N ARG A 77 3.95 -18.12 7.56
CA ARG A 77 3.09 -17.00 7.12
C ARG A 77 3.38 -15.80 8.00
N GLY A 78 3.74 -14.70 7.39
CA GLY A 78 4.04 -13.46 8.10
C GLY A 78 4.76 -12.46 7.21
N THR A 79 4.94 -11.29 7.78
CA THR A 79 5.57 -10.16 7.10
C THR A 79 6.46 -9.42 8.08
N GLY A 80 7.40 -8.63 7.59
CA GLY A 80 8.17 -7.69 8.39
C GLY A 80 7.39 -6.42 8.76
N ILE A 81 6.11 -6.31 8.39
CA ILE A 81 5.28 -5.13 8.69
C ILE A 81 4.79 -5.21 10.14
N GLY A 82 5.33 -4.37 11.01
CA GLY A 82 4.94 -4.28 12.43
C GLY A 82 3.82 -3.28 12.69
N ALA A 83 3.69 -2.25 11.87
CA ALA A 83 2.67 -1.22 12.02
C ALA A 83 2.31 -0.56 10.68
N ILE A 84 1.16 0.10 10.67
CA ILE A 84 0.64 0.85 9.52
C ILE A 84 0.23 2.25 10.01
N ILE A 85 0.61 3.28 9.29
CA ILE A 85 0.18 4.66 9.51
C ILE A 85 -0.68 5.08 8.32
N LEU A 86 -1.90 5.55 8.57
CA LEU A 86 -2.77 6.14 7.57
C LEU A 86 -2.76 7.66 7.70
N THR A 87 -2.45 8.35 6.62
CA THR A 87 -2.44 9.82 6.58
C THR A 87 -3.83 10.40 6.36
N ASP A 88 -4.70 9.64 5.69
CA ASP A 88 -6.09 9.96 5.40
C ASP A 88 -6.90 8.68 5.10
N SER A 89 -8.20 8.82 4.84
CA SER A 89 -9.14 7.73 4.58
C SER A 89 -9.36 7.43 3.10
N GLN A 90 -8.60 8.04 2.19
CA GLN A 90 -8.80 7.84 0.74
C GLN A 90 -8.59 6.38 0.35
N ILE A 91 -9.32 5.96 -0.70
CA ILE A 91 -9.31 4.56 -1.16
C ILE A 91 -7.91 4.10 -1.55
N ASP A 92 -7.15 4.95 -2.22
CA ASP A 92 -5.78 4.66 -2.63
C ASP A 92 -4.76 4.65 -1.47
N HIS A 93 -5.15 5.10 -0.27
CA HIS A 93 -4.34 5.08 0.94
C HIS A 93 -4.79 4.06 1.99
N SER A 94 -6.01 3.55 1.92
CA SER A 94 -6.59 2.71 2.98
C SER A 94 -7.17 1.37 2.51
N ALA A 95 -7.64 1.27 1.25
CA ALA A 95 -8.36 0.09 0.79
C ALA A 95 -7.49 -1.19 0.74
N GLY A 96 -6.19 -1.05 0.63
CA GLY A 96 -5.25 -2.17 0.68
C GLY A 96 -5.25 -2.93 2.01
N LEU A 97 -5.77 -2.33 3.10
CA LEU A 97 -5.97 -3.03 4.37
C LEU A 97 -6.82 -4.28 4.21
N LEU A 98 -7.83 -4.26 3.34
CA LEU A 98 -8.68 -5.42 3.05
C LEU A 98 -7.87 -6.58 2.43
N ASN A 99 -6.79 -6.27 1.71
CA ASN A 99 -5.91 -7.27 1.11
C ASN A 99 -4.91 -7.85 2.12
N LEU A 100 -4.66 -7.14 3.23
CA LEU A 100 -3.75 -7.59 4.30
C LEU A 100 -4.44 -8.42 5.39
N ARG A 101 -5.74 -8.74 5.24
CA ARG A 101 -6.52 -9.53 6.22
C ARG A 101 -5.96 -10.93 6.46
N GLU A 102 -5.13 -11.44 5.56
CA GLU A 102 -4.63 -12.81 5.59
C GLU A 102 -3.53 -12.99 6.65
N GLY A 103 -3.93 -13.29 7.86
CA GLY A 103 -3.08 -13.99 8.79
C GLY A 103 -2.22 -13.21 9.78
N CYS A 104 -2.19 -11.88 9.76
CA CYS A 104 -1.41 -11.13 10.75
C CYS A 104 -2.24 -9.99 11.35
N PRO A 105 -2.33 -9.89 12.69
CA PRO A 105 -2.83 -8.66 13.29
C PRO A 105 -1.86 -7.52 12.99
N HIS A 106 -2.37 -6.41 12.47
CA HIS A 106 -1.59 -5.19 12.23
C HIS A 106 -2.02 -4.09 13.21
N HIS A 107 -1.05 -3.39 13.77
CA HIS A 107 -1.32 -2.16 14.50
C HIS A 107 -1.48 -1.02 13.49
N VAL A 108 -2.67 -0.42 13.44
CA VAL A 108 -2.97 0.71 12.55
C VAL A 108 -3.04 2.00 13.36
N TRP A 109 -2.29 3.00 12.94
CA TRP A 109 -2.25 4.33 13.52
C TRP A 109 -2.85 5.33 12.56
N CYS A 110 -3.79 6.12 13.03
CA CYS A 110 -4.44 7.18 12.25
C CYS A 110 -5.00 8.26 13.19
N THR A 111 -5.47 9.37 12.62
CA THR A 111 -6.19 10.37 13.41
C THR A 111 -7.61 9.89 13.77
N PRO A 112 -8.25 10.50 14.78
CA PRO A 112 -9.66 10.18 15.12
C PRO A 112 -10.59 10.34 13.92
N GLU A 113 -10.38 11.35 13.08
CA GLU A 113 -11.21 11.63 11.90
C GLU A 113 -11.09 10.51 10.88
N VAL A 114 -9.86 10.04 10.59
CA VAL A 114 -9.61 8.92 9.68
C VAL A 114 -10.22 7.63 10.24
N HIS A 115 -10.12 7.42 11.54
CA HIS A 115 -10.76 6.28 12.22
C HIS A 115 -12.28 6.31 12.06
N ASP A 116 -12.91 7.47 12.26
CA ASP A 116 -14.36 7.62 12.11
C ASP A 116 -14.80 7.34 10.67
N ASP A 117 -14.14 7.92 9.68
CA ASP A 117 -14.38 7.64 8.26
C ASP A 117 -14.32 6.14 7.93
N LEU A 118 -13.29 5.45 8.44
CA LEU A 118 -13.08 4.01 8.19
C LEU A 118 -13.97 3.10 9.05
N CYS A 119 -14.73 3.64 9.98
CA CYS A 119 -15.77 2.94 10.74
C CYS A 119 -17.17 3.17 10.19
N THR A 120 -17.44 4.32 9.57
CA THR A 120 -18.79 4.76 9.18
C THR A 120 -18.96 4.98 7.69
N GLY A 121 -18.22 5.90 7.09
CA GLY A 121 -18.36 6.28 5.69
C GLY A 121 -17.80 5.23 4.72
N PHE A 122 -16.65 4.64 5.04
CA PHE A 122 -16.03 3.53 4.34
C PHE A 122 -15.61 2.48 5.38
N PRO A 123 -16.50 1.56 5.78
CA PRO A 123 -16.36 0.75 6.99
C PRO A 123 -15.31 -0.36 6.89
N VAL A 124 -14.06 -0.01 6.60
CA VAL A 124 -12.94 -0.95 6.48
C VAL A 124 -12.66 -1.65 7.81
N PHE A 125 -12.61 -0.91 8.91
CA PHE A 125 -12.32 -1.48 10.23
C PHE A 125 -13.38 -2.47 10.70
N PRO A 126 -14.69 -2.18 10.61
CA PRO A 126 -15.73 -3.18 10.91
C PRO A 126 -15.62 -4.45 10.05
N MET A 127 -15.26 -4.32 8.78
CA MET A 127 -15.08 -5.48 7.88
C MET A 127 -13.88 -6.35 8.27
N LEU A 128 -12.84 -5.79 8.90
CA LEU A 128 -11.64 -6.51 9.34
C LEU A 128 -11.77 -7.10 10.74
N SER A 129 -12.84 -6.82 11.47
CA SER A 129 -13.07 -7.30 12.84
C SER A 129 -13.63 -8.72 12.93
N HIS A 130 -13.82 -9.43 11.82
CA HIS A 130 -14.40 -10.77 11.73
C HIS A 130 -13.37 -11.89 11.58
#